data_b8b107b58ede5e092a9f6e0efefdf3d9
#
_entry.id   b8b107b58ede5e092a9f6e0efefdf3d9
#
_cell.length_a   1.000
_cell.length_b   1.000
_cell.length_c   1.000
_cell.angle_alpha   90.00
_cell.angle_beta   90.00
_cell.angle_gamma   90.00
#
_symmetry.space_group_name_H-M   'P 1'
#
loop_
_entity.id
_entity.type
_entity.pdbx_description
1 polymer ?
#
loop_
_entity_poly.entity_id
_entity_poly.type
_entity_poly.pdbx_seq_one_letter_code
_entity_poly.pdbx_strand_id
1 'polypeptide(L)'
;PELGEHLILDLETRRKFSINNRNIAVIQCGENNILRNIQSEDNKTVFRFENNPKLHQRFSEFLDSTNIILNPIHSPMGNQGKMRKRREYFSNNNRAYFSTANFNDENSINNKSIQYACINGKELEPSNIEIDKRNSYIIRTFIL
;
A
#
# COMPACT_ATOMS: atom_id res chain seq x y z
N PRO A 1 11.58 19.24 -5.39
CA PRO A 1 12.65 18.45 -4.76
C PRO A 1 12.44 18.32 -3.26
N GLU A 2 12.26 19.42 -2.54
CA GLU A 2 12.09 19.43 -1.07
C GLU A 2 10.96 18.51 -0.57
N LEU A 3 9.79 18.55 -1.22
CA LEU A 3 8.66 17.69 -0.82
C LEU A 3 9.00 16.19 -0.94
N GLY A 4 9.70 15.81 -1.99
CA GLY A 4 10.13 14.42 -2.20
C GLY A 4 11.17 13.98 -1.18
N GLU A 5 12.10 14.85 -0.82
CA GLU A 5 13.12 14.60 0.20
C GLU A 5 12.51 14.43 1.58
N HIS A 6 11.60 15.31 1.98
CA HIS A 6 10.88 15.21 3.24
C HIS A 6 10.05 13.94 3.34
N LEU A 7 9.34 13.59 2.27
CA LEU A 7 8.51 12.38 2.26
C LEU A 7 9.36 11.11 2.40
N ILE A 8 10.47 11.01 1.69
CA ILE A 8 11.37 9.85 1.80
C ILE A 8 12.01 9.81 3.18
N LEU A 9 12.45 10.93 3.73
CA LEU A 9 13.00 11.00 5.07
C LEU A 9 12.00 10.53 6.13
N ASP A 10 10.73 10.94 6.03
CA ASP A 10 9.66 10.47 6.91
C ASP A 10 9.42 8.97 6.80
N LEU A 11 9.40 8.43 5.57
CA LEU A 11 9.26 6.99 5.36
C LEU A 11 10.40 6.21 6.01
N GLU A 12 11.64 6.66 5.83
CA GLU A 12 12.83 5.99 6.35
C GLU A 12 12.92 6.05 7.89
N THR A 13 12.54 7.18 8.51
CA THR A 13 12.82 7.45 9.92
C THR A 13 11.63 7.28 10.85
N ARG A 14 10.39 7.48 10.37
CA ARG A 14 9.19 7.51 11.19
C ARG A 14 8.15 6.46 10.82
N ARG A 15 8.24 5.89 9.62
CA ARG A 15 7.22 4.98 9.08
C ARG A 15 7.68 3.54 9.00
N LYS A 16 8.92 3.24 9.40
CA LYS A 16 9.50 1.91 9.31
C LYS A 16 9.89 1.40 10.68
N PHE A 17 9.55 0.14 10.95
CA PHE A 17 9.87 -0.56 12.19
C PHE A 17 10.04 -2.05 11.93
N SER A 18 10.57 -2.80 12.89
CA SER A 18 10.79 -4.24 12.75
C SER A 18 10.02 -5.01 13.82
N ILE A 19 9.37 -6.09 13.40
CA ILE A 19 8.72 -7.06 14.29
C ILE A 19 9.13 -8.46 13.80
N ASN A 20 9.63 -9.30 14.71
CA ASN A 20 10.02 -10.68 14.41
C ASN A 20 10.92 -10.80 13.16
N ASN A 21 11.94 -9.97 13.07
CA ASN A 21 12.89 -9.91 11.96
C ASN A 21 12.26 -9.53 10.60
N ARG A 22 11.07 -8.97 10.59
CA ARG A 22 10.43 -8.41 9.39
C ARG A 22 10.36 -6.89 9.49
N ASN A 23 10.84 -6.21 8.46
CA ASN A 23 10.73 -4.77 8.33
C ASN A 23 9.36 -4.41 7.78
N ILE A 24 8.63 -3.60 8.53
CA ILE A 24 7.28 -3.15 8.20
C ILE A 24 7.33 -1.65 7.94
N ALA A 25 6.73 -1.21 6.86
CA ALA A 25 6.56 0.20 6.56
C ALA A 25 5.09 0.58 6.52
N VAL A 26 4.76 1.77 7.02
CA VAL A 26 3.41 2.35 6.93
C VAL A 26 3.44 3.47 5.90
N ILE A 27 2.61 3.37 4.87
CA ILE A 27 2.41 4.41 3.86
C ILE A 27 0.98 4.92 4.00
N GLN A 28 0.81 6.16 4.43
CA GLN A 28 -0.52 6.76 4.59
C GLN A 28 -1.17 7.09 3.25
N CYS A 29 -2.48 7.31 3.26
CA CYS A 29 -3.27 7.56 2.05
C CYS A 29 -2.69 8.67 1.17
N GLY A 30 -2.35 9.84 1.74
CA GLY A 30 -1.75 10.95 1.01
C GLY A 30 -0.33 10.66 0.49
N GLU A 31 0.42 9.81 1.17
CA GLU A 31 1.77 9.41 0.80
C GLU A 31 1.81 8.48 -0.42
N ASN A 32 0.68 7.87 -0.80
CA ASN A 32 0.55 7.14 -2.06
C ASN A 32 0.88 7.99 -3.29
N ASN A 33 0.86 9.31 -3.16
CA ASN A 33 1.26 10.24 -4.21
C ASN A 33 2.77 10.28 -4.46
N ILE A 34 3.58 9.54 -3.69
CA ILE A 34 4.98 9.24 -4.05
C ILE A 34 5.06 8.45 -5.36
N LEU A 35 3.98 7.78 -5.72
CA LEU A 35 3.81 7.13 -7.01
C LEU A 35 2.93 7.97 -7.94
N ARG A 36 3.17 7.85 -9.24
CA ARG A 36 2.29 8.38 -10.30
C ARG A 36 1.95 7.28 -11.30
N ASN A 37 0.83 7.43 -11.98
CA ASN A 37 0.42 6.51 -13.03
C ASN A 37 0.57 7.18 -14.39
N ILE A 38 1.16 6.48 -15.36
CA ILE A 38 1.28 6.92 -16.75
C ILE A 38 0.09 6.34 -17.51
N GLN A 39 -0.88 7.20 -17.82
CA GLN A 39 -2.16 6.81 -18.40
C GLN A 39 -2.01 6.19 -19.79
N SER A 40 -1.10 6.73 -20.60
CA SER A 40 -0.78 6.24 -21.95
C SER A 40 -0.13 4.86 -21.98
N GLU A 41 0.38 4.38 -20.84
CA GLU A 41 1.04 3.07 -20.67
C GLU A 41 0.21 2.15 -19.74
N ASP A 42 -1.08 2.03 -19.97
CA ASP A 42 -2.00 1.22 -19.16
C ASP A 42 -1.91 1.50 -17.65
N ASN A 43 -1.84 2.79 -17.30
CA ASN A 43 -1.67 3.22 -15.92
C ASN A 43 -0.41 2.67 -15.22
N LYS A 44 0.64 2.36 -15.98
CA LYS A 44 1.93 1.96 -15.42
C LYS A 44 2.31 2.85 -14.26
N THR A 45 2.62 2.25 -13.14
CA THR A 45 3.00 2.97 -11.94
C THR A 45 4.51 3.15 -11.88
N VAL A 46 4.92 4.38 -11.62
CA VAL A 46 6.33 4.75 -11.48
C VAL A 46 6.52 5.64 -10.25
N PHE A 47 7.74 5.70 -9.76
CA PHE A 47 8.12 6.67 -8.74
C PHE A 47 7.97 8.10 -9.26
N ARG A 48 7.34 8.98 -8.51
CA ARG A 48 7.02 10.35 -8.97
C ARG A 48 8.27 11.19 -9.28
N PHE A 49 9.34 10.97 -8.54
CA PHE A 49 10.59 11.72 -8.64
C PHE A 49 11.69 10.93 -9.36
N GLU A 50 11.30 10.10 -10.35
CA GLU A 50 12.23 9.24 -11.09
C GLU A 50 13.36 10.00 -11.79
N ASN A 51 13.14 11.28 -12.13
CA ASN A 51 14.15 12.16 -12.74
C ASN A 51 15.21 12.68 -11.72
N ASN A 52 15.05 12.36 -10.44
CA ASN A 52 16.04 12.63 -9.40
C ASN A 52 16.70 11.31 -8.99
N PRO A 53 17.92 10.99 -9.50
CA PRO A 53 18.56 9.70 -9.25
C PRO A 53 18.79 9.41 -7.77
N LYS A 54 19.13 10.44 -6.98
CA LYS A 54 19.36 10.30 -5.54
C LYS A 54 18.09 9.91 -4.80
N LEU A 55 16.96 10.55 -5.08
CA LEU A 55 15.68 10.22 -4.47
C LEU A 55 15.17 8.85 -4.95
N HIS A 56 15.38 8.54 -6.21
CA HIS A 56 15.01 7.24 -6.77
C HIS A 56 15.79 6.10 -6.10
N GLN A 57 17.07 6.26 -5.93
CA GLN A 57 17.91 5.28 -5.22
C GLN A 57 17.43 5.09 -3.78
N ARG A 58 17.26 6.16 -3.01
CA ARG A 58 16.76 6.08 -1.61
C ARG A 58 15.42 5.39 -1.51
N PHE A 59 14.48 5.71 -2.41
CA PHE A 59 13.17 5.06 -2.40
C PHE A 59 13.26 3.57 -2.76
N SER A 60 14.12 3.19 -3.71
CA SER A 60 14.37 1.79 -4.03
C SER A 60 14.96 1.04 -2.83
N GLU A 61 15.98 1.59 -2.18
CA GLU A 61 16.58 1.00 -0.97
C GLU A 61 15.57 0.86 0.18
N PHE A 62 14.71 1.86 0.36
CA PHE A 62 13.61 1.80 1.34
C PHE A 62 12.67 0.63 1.03
N LEU A 63 12.24 0.46 -0.22
CA LEU A 63 11.38 -0.65 -0.64
C LEU A 63 12.08 -2.00 -0.53
N ASP A 64 13.33 -2.12 -0.99
CA ASP A 64 14.10 -3.37 -0.98
C ASP A 64 14.38 -3.88 0.43
N SER A 65 14.51 -2.96 1.38
CA SER A 65 14.67 -3.27 2.81
C SER A 65 13.35 -3.43 3.58
N THR A 66 12.20 -3.43 2.89
CA THR A 66 10.86 -3.56 3.50
C THR A 66 10.23 -4.89 3.11
N ASN A 67 9.77 -5.67 4.09
CA ASN A 67 9.08 -6.95 3.87
C ASN A 67 7.57 -6.79 3.74
N ILE A 68 6.99 -5.85 4.49
CA ILE A 68 5.55 -5.63 4.58
C ILE A 68 5.25 -4.14 4.46
N ILE A 69 4.30 -3.78 3.62
CA ILE A 69 3.73 -2.43 3.55
C ILE A 69 2.30 -2.46 4.09
N LEU A 70 2.02 -1.61 5.07
CA LEU A 70 0.68 -1.32 5.55
C LEU A 70 0.24 0.04 4.98
N ASN A 71 -0.89 0.06 4.31
CA ASN A 71 -1.41 1.27 3.67
C ASN A 71 -2.84 1.56 4.15
N PRO A 72 -3.00 2.19 5.33
CA PRO A 72 -4.30 2.67 5.76
C PRO A 72 -4.76 3.79 4.83
N ILE A 73 -5.94 3.65 4.24
CA ILE A 73 -6.57 4.65 3.37
C ILE A 73 -7.90 5.09 3.98
N HIS A 74 -8.23 6.37 3.83
CA HIS A 74 -9.43 6.94 4.44
C HIS A 74 -10.70 6.39 3.81
N SER A 75 -10.71 6.27 2.49
CA SER A 75 -11.86 5.73 1.74
C SER A 75 -11.37 4.95 0.53
N PRO A 76 -12.17 4.00 0.01
CA PRO A 76 -11.85 3.35 -1.26
C PRO A 76 -11.66 4.40 -2.35
N MET A 77 -10.53 4.37 -3.03
CA MET A 77 -10.28 5.33 -4.10
C MET A 77 -11.10 4.99 -5.33
N GLY A 78 -11.74 6.00 -5.93
CA GLY A 78 -12.65 5.81 -7.05
C GLY A 78 -12.02 5.20 -8.31
N ASN A 79 -10.73 5.40 -8.55
CA ASN A 79 -10.04 4.79 -9.70
C ASN A 79 -9.32 3.50 -9.30
N GLN A 80 -10.05 2.41 -9.30
CA GLN A 80 -9.53 1.09 -8.93
C GLN A 80 -8.45 0.57 -9.88
N GLY A 81 -8.48 0.93 -11.16
CA GLY A 81 -7.43 0.57 -12.13
C GLY A 81 -6.07 1.14 -11.75
N LYS A 82 -6.02 2.44 -11.42
CA LYS A 82 -4.79 3.09 -10.93
C LYS A 82 -4.32 2.49 -9.61
N MET A 83 -5.24 2.23 -8.69
CA MET A 83 -4.91 1.64 -7.39
C MET A 83 -4.39 0.22 -7.51
N ARG A 84 -4.94 -0.58 -8.41
CA ARG A 84 -4.41 -1.93 -8.71
C ARG A 84 -2.94 -1.87 -9.12
N LYS A 85 -2.59 -0.99 -10.03
CA LYS A 85 -1.20 -0.82 -10.49
C LYS A 85 -0.26 -0.33 -9.38
N ARG A 86 -0.75 0.51 -8.45
CA ARG A 86 0.02 0.92 -7.27
C ARG A 86 0.22 -0.25 -6.29
N ARG A 87 -0.81 -1.08 -6.06
CA ARG A 87 -0.68 -2.31 -5.26
C ARG A 87 0.32 -3.29 -5.87
N GLU A 88 0.28 -3.48 -7.19
CA GLU A 88 1.27 -4.27 -7.93
C GLU A 88 2.68 -3.74 -7.67
N TYR A 89 2.89 -2.43 -7.79
CA TYR A 89 4.18 -1.79 -7.57
C TYR A 89 4.70 -2.00 -6.13
N PHE A 90 3.87 -1.74 -5.13
CA PHE A 90 4.25 -1.89 -3.73
C PHE A 90 4.46 -3.35 -3.31
N SER A 91 3.79 -4.29 -3.93
CA SER A 91 3.90 -5.71 -3.59
C SER A 91 4.94 -6.49 -4.40
N ASN A 92 5.72 -5.84 -5.26
CA ASN A 92 6.80 -6.49 -6.01
C ASN A 92 7.92 -7.01 -5.10
N ASN A 93 8.76 -7.90 -5.64
CA ASN A 93 9.92 -8.47 -4.97
C ASN A 93 9.57 -9.21 -3.66
N ASN A 94 8.52 -10.01 -3.70
CA ASN A 94 8.01 -10.80 -2.56
C ASN A 94 7.62 -9.96 -1.33
N ARG A 95 7.37 -8.68 -1.52
CA ARG A 95 6.86 -7.80 -0.47
C ARG A 95 5.36 -8.01 -0.30
N ALA A 96 4.93 -8.17 0.94
CA ALA A 96 3.50 -8.19 1.24
C ALA A 96 2.97 -6.75 1.34
N TYR A 97 1.82 -6.50 0.73
CA TYR A 97 1.12 -5.22 0.82
C TYR A 97 -0.28 -5.43 1.35
N PHE A 98 -0.65 -4.64 2.34
CA PHE A 98 -1.99 -4.63 2.92
C PHE A 98 -2.56 -3.22 2.89
N SER A 99 -3.80 -3.08 2.47
CA SER A 99 -4.54 -1.83 2.62
C SER A 99 -5.89 -2.05 3.29
N THR A 100 -6.32 -1.04 4.05
CA THR A 100 -7.63 -0.99 4.68
C THR A 100 -8.27 0.36 4.41
N ALA A 101 -9.58 0.39 4.26
CA ALA A 101 -10.37 1.61 4.11
C ALA A 101 -11.60 1.57 5.01
N ASN A 102 -12.13 2.74 5.33
CA ASN A 102 -13.42 2.83 5.99
C ASN A 102 -14.54 2.43 5.02
N PHE A 103 -15.61 1.90 5.54
CA PHE A 103 -16.84 1.68 4.79
C PHE A 103 -18.01 2.45 5.44
N ASN A 104 -18.96 2.88 4.62
CA ASN A 104 -20.01 3.79 5.07
C ASN A 104 -21.39 3.14 5.16
N ASP A 105 -21.56 1.90 4.68
CA ASP A 105 -22.82 1.19 4.69
C ASP A 105 -22.66 -0.33 4.79
N GLU A 106 -23.74 -1.02 5.16
CA GLU A 106 -23.74 -2.47 5.32
C GLU A 106 -23.46 -3.24 4.03
N ASN A 107 -23.73 -2.64 2.87
CA ASN A 107 -23.49 -3.25 1.57
C ASN A 107 -22.00 -3.27 1.23
N SER A 108 -21.22 -2.39 1.85
CA SER A 108 -19.77 -2.31 1.66
C SER A 108 -19.00 -3.44 2.32
N ILE A 109 -19.61 -4.21 3.25
CA ILE A 109 -18.95 -5.28 4.02
C ILE A 109 -18.31 -6.33 3.10
N ASN A 110 -18.96 -6.65 1.98
CA ASN A 110 -18.46 -7.62 1.01
C ASN A 110 -17.61 -6.97 -0.08
N ASN A 111 -17.41 -5.65 -0.03
CA ASN A 111 -16.65 -4.94 -1.05
C ASN A 111 -15.16 -5.20 -0.87
N LYS A 112 -14.54 -5.90 -1.82
CA LYS A 112 -13.09 -6.15 -1.83
C LYS A 112 -12.26 -4.87 -1.83
N SER A 113 -12.80 -3.73 -2.28
CA SER A 113 -12.07 -2.45 -2.29
C SER A 113 -11.73 -1.90 -0.90
N ILE A 114 -12.37 -2.41 0.17
CA ILE A 114 -12.12 -1.96 1.55
C ILE A 114 -10.81 -2.52 2.09
N GLN A 115 -10.47 -3.76 1.75
CA GLN A 115 -9.28 -4.43 2.26
C GLN A 115 -8.64 -5.24 1.14
N TYR A 116 -7.34 -5.01 0.93
CA TYR A 116 -6.53 -5.78 -0.01
C TYR A 116 -5.30 -6.34 0.68
N ALA A 117 -4.93 -7.56 0.31
CA ALA A 117 -3.64 -8.16 0.61
C ALA A 117 -3.05 -8.70 -0.68
N CYS A 118 -1.81 -8.33 -0.99
CA CYS A 118 -1.15 -8.67 -2.25
C CYS A 118 0.31 -9.07 -2.01
N ILE A 119 0.80 -10.02 -2.81
CA ILE A 119 2.24 -10.32 -2.97
C ILE A 119 2.51 -10.47 -4.47
N ASN A 120 3.55 -9.83 -4.97
CA ASN A 120 3.92 -9.86 -6.41
C ASN A 120 2.74 -9.50 -7.33
N GLY A 121 1.93 -8.51 -6.96
CA GLY A 121 0.77 -8.08 -7.72
C GLY A 121 -0.42 -9.04 -7.68
N LYS A 122 -0.31 -10.17 -6.98
CA LYS A 122 -1.39 -11.16 -6.83
C LYS A 122 -2.12 -10.94 -5.52
N GLU A 123 -3.44 -10.86 -5.60
CA GLU A 123 -4.30 -10.79 -4.42
C GLU A 123 -4.23 -12.09 -3.62
N LEU A 124 -4.15 -11.97 -2.30
CA LEU A 124 -4.19 -13.10 -1.37
C LEU A 124 -5.63 -13.32 -0.91
N GLU A 125 -6.04 -14.57 -0.82
CA GLU A 125 -7.30 -14.93 -0.19
C GLU A 125 -7.10 -15.03 1.34
N PRO A 126 -8.04 -14.48 2.12
CA PRO A 126 -7.97 -14.57 3.57
C PRO A 126 -8.18 -16.03 4.05
N SER A 127 -7.40 -16.44 5.03
CA SER A 127 -7.59 -17.73 5.71
C SER A 127 -8.76 -17.71 6.69
N ASN A 128 -9.13 -16.54 7.19
CA ASN A 128 -10.29 -16.32 8.07
C ASN A 128 -10.87 -14.93 7.86
N ILE A 129 -12.20 -14.81 8.01
CA ILE A 129 -12.94 -13.54 7.97
C ILE A 129 -13.86 -13.48 9.16
N GLU A 130 -13.70 -12.46 9.99
CA GLU A 130 -14.58 -12.14 11.10
C GLU A 130 -15.30 -10.84 10.83
N ILE A 131 -16.61 -10.85 10.99
CA ILE A 131 -17.48 -9.68 10.78
C ILE A 131 -18.25 -9.43 12.06
N ASP A 132 -18.04 -8.27 12.68
CA ASP A 132 -18.86 -7.79 13.80
C ASP A 132 -19.74 -6.63 13.33
N LYS A 133 -21.00 -6.92 13.06
CA LYS A 133 -21.97 -5.91 12.62
C LYS A 133 -22.29 -4.90 13.71
N ARG A 134 -22.26 -5.30 14.98
CA ARG A 134 -22.59 -4.43 16.11
C ARG A 134 -21.53 -3.35 16.31
N ASN A 135 -20.27 -3.71 16.20
CA ASN A 135 -19.13 -2.80 16.36
C ASN A 135 -18.59 -2.28 15.02
N SER A 136 -19.21 -2.65 13.90
CA SER A 136 -18.89 -2.15 12.55
C SER A 136 -17.44 -2.37 12.14
N TYR A 137 -16.90 -3.58 12.33
CA TYR A 137 -15.59 -3.93 11.84
C TYR A 137 -15.54 -5.27 11.09
N ILE A 138 -14.52 -5.41 10.26
CA ILE A 138 -14.18 -6.64 9.56
C ILE A 138 -12.71 -6.93 9.82
N ILE A 139 -12.40 -8.15 10.25
CA ILE A 139 -11.03 -8.64 10.36
C ILE A 139 -10.83 -9.74 9.31
N ARG A 140 -9.82 -9.59 8.48
CA ARG A 140 -9.36 -10.63 7.56
C ARG A 140 -7.96 -11.07 7.95
N THR A 141 -7.79 -12.37 8.17
CA THR A 141 -6.50 -12.96 8.51
C THR A 141 -5.88 -13.56 7.25
N PHE A 142 -4.60 -13.29 7.03
CA PHE A 142 -3.82 -13.82 5.91
C PHE A 142 -2.60 -14.56 6.43
N ILE A 143 -2.22 -15.62 5.74
CA ILE A 143 -0.99 -16.38 6.00
C ILE A 143 0.03 -15.98 4.93
N LEU A 144 1.23 -15.54 5.37
CA LEU A 144 2.33 -15.09 4.50
C LEU A 144 3.40 -16.17 4.38
#